data_c80e563a9c1327ef2c5fb2e591fe6cbd
#
_entry.id   c80e563a9c1327ef2c5fb2e591fe6cbd
#
_cell.length_a   1.000
_cell.length_b   1.000
_cell.length_c   1.000
_cell.angle_alpha   90.00
_cell.angle_beta   90.00
_cell.angle_gamma   90.00
#
_symmetry.space_group_name_H-M   'P 1'
#
loop_
_entity.id
_entity.type
_entity.pdbx_description
1 polymer ?
#
loop_
_entity_poly.entity_id
_entity_poly.type
_entity_poly.pdbx_seq_one_letter_code
_entity_poly.pdbx_strand_id
1 'polypeptide(L)'
;SGSTAAPAPAAESQGGEGEGVQAPSVDIDRATEFVTIATGPTSGIYYPIGGAFATVLGNAGYKTSAQATGASVENINLITAGEAELAIAMQDSVMQAYEGFGAFETPNTELRAAMRLWPNYVQLVTTANTGIKSVEDLKGKRVGVGAPNSGVELNARMIYEAYGMTYEDSEVDYLSYGEAIDQMKNGQCDAAFVTSGLPNS
;
A
#
# COMPACT_ATOMS: atom_id res chain seq x y z
N SER A 1 -51.35 31.45 -2.84
CA SER A 1 -50.23 32.42 -2.94
C SER A 1 -48.94 31.66 -3.01
N GLY A 2 -48.53 31.36 -4.23
CA GLY A 2 -47.26 30.72 -4.49
C GLY A 2 -46.14 31.77 -4.61
N SER A 3 -45.04 31.52 -3.92
CA SER A 3 -43.80 32.30 -4.08
C SER A 3 -42.80 31.43 -4.80
N THR A 4 -42.59 31.71 -6.07
CA THR A 4 -41.52 31.15 -6.92
C THR A 4 -40.24 31.93 -6.64
N ALA A 5 -39.26 31.29 -6.02
CA ALA A 5 -37.92 31.85 -5.90
C ALA A 5 -37.15 31.65 -7.23
N ALA A 6 -36.58 32.74 -7.75
CA ALA A 6 -35.76 32.73 -8.93
C ALA A 6 -34.38 32.10 -8.67
N PRO A 7 -33.76 31.43 -9.67
CA PRO A 7 -32.43 30.86 -9.51
C PRO A 7 -31.36 31.95 -9.45
N ALA A 8 -30.38 31.75 -8.57
CA ALA A 8 -29.21 32.59 -8.45
C ALA A 8 -28.30 32.51 -9.70
N PRO A 9 -27.63 33.58 -10.10
CA PRO A 9 -26.76 33.58 -11.27
C PRO A 9 -25.50 32.73 -11.02
N ALA A 10 -25.12 31.97 -12.04
CA ALA A 10 -23.89 31.20 -12.06
C ALA A 10 -22.67 32.13 -11.95
N ALA A 11 -21.76 31.84 -11.05
CA ALA A 11 -20.48 32.54 -10.96
C ALA A 11 -19.61 32.13 -12.16
N GLU A 12 -19.29 33.09 -12.98
CA GLU A 12 -18.28 32.97 -14.04
C GLU A 12 -16.91 32.78 -13.36
N SER A 13 -16.31 31.59 -13.53
CA SER A 13 -14.91 31.36 -13.19
C SER A 13 -14.03 32.09 -14.20
N GLN A 14 -13.42 33.18 -13.79
CA GLN A 14 -12.32 33.78 -14.53
C GLN A 14 -11.13 32.79 -14.49
N GLY A 15 -10.88 32.13 -15.61
CA GLY A 15 -9.67 31.36 -15.82
C GLY A 15 -8.48 32.30 -15.88
N GLY A 16 -7.71 32.37 -14.79
CA GLY A 16 -6.37 32.93 -14.82
C GLY A 16 -5.49 31.98 -15.63
N GLU A 17 -4.98 32.42 -16.76
CA GLU A 17 -3.88 31.76 -17.47
C GLU A 17 -2.64 31.85 -16.57
N GLY A 18 -2.44 30.79 -15.76
CA GLY A 18 -1.19 30.54 -15.06
C GLY A 18 -0.16 30.18 -16.10
N GLU A 19 0.92 30.96 -16.20
CA GLU A 19 2.12 30.57 -16.94
C GLU A 19 2.54 29.19 -16.50
N GLY A 20 2.32 28.19 -17.37
CA GLY A 20 2.72 26.81 -17.12
C GLY A 20 4.24 26.76 -16.96
N VAL A 21 4.70 26.43 -15.78
CA VAL A 21 6.10 26.08 -15.55
C VAL A 21 6.37 24.88 -16.45
N GLN A 22 7.03 25.11 -17.57
CA GLN A 22 7.44 24.08 -18.51
C GLN A 22 8.48 23.23 -17.79
N ALA A 23 8.12 21.99 -17.44
CA ALA A 23 9.08 21.07 -16.88
C ALA A 23 10.28 20.95 -17.83
N PRO A 24 11.53 20.91 -17.32
CA PRO A 24 12.69 20.78 -18.17
C PRO A 24 12.51 19.53 -19.05
N SER A 25 12.61 19.69 -20.37
CA SER A 25 12.59 18.58 -21.31
C SER A 25 13.91 17.80 -21.14
N VAL A 26 13.89 16.77 -20.33
CA VAL A 26 14.99 15.80 -20.31
C VAL A 26 14.80 14.94 -21.55
N ASP A 27 15.78 14.93 -22.43
CA ASP A 27 15.79 14.07 -23.62
C ASP A 27 16.13 12.64 -23.17
N ILE A 28 15.08 11.90 -22.78
CA ILE A 28 15.20 10.51 -22.31
C ILE A 28 14.97 9.60 -23.52
N ASP A 29 15.95 8.79 -23.88
CA ASP A 29 15.74 7.70 -24.83
C ASP A 29 14.95 6.56 -24.16
N ARG A 30 13.63 6.69 -24.20
CA ARG A 30 12.68 5.77 -23.57
C ARG A 30 12.89 4.31 -24.00
N ALA A 31 13.41 4.09 -25.20
CA ALA A 31 13.62 2.75 -25.71
C ALA A 31 14.80 2.01 -25.04
N THR A 32 15.69 2.73 -24.38
CA THR A 32 16.82 2.17 -23.62
C THR A 32 16.57 2.09 -22.12
N GLU A 33 15.60 2.85 -21.59
CA GLU A 33 15.31 2.92 -20.17
C GLU A 33 14.44 1.74 -19.72
N PHE A 34 14.91 1.04 -18.69
CA PHE A 34 14.13 0.04 -17.97
C PHE A 34 13.39 0.72 -16.80
N VAL A 35 12.10 0.37 -16.62
CA VAL A 35 11.30 0.79 -15.50
C VAL A 35 10.71 -0.43 -14.82
N THR A 36 11.35 -0.87 -13.75
CA THR A 36 10.86 -1.90 -12.87
C THR A 36 9.91 -1.28 -11.85
N ILE A 37 8.72 -1.83 -11.71
CA ILE A 37 7.69 -1.37 -10.78
C ILE A 37 7.53 -2.42 -9.68
N ALA A 38 8.04 -2.13 -8.49
CA ALA A 38 7.89 -3.01 -7.33
C ALA A 38 6.46 -2.90 -6.78
N THR A 39 5.81 -4.05 -6.59
CA THR A 39 4.37 -4.11 -6.32
C THR A 39 4.03 -4.78 -4.98
N GLY A 40 3.58 -6.00 -4.99
CA GLY A 40 3.22 -6.80 -3.82
C GLY A 40 2.95 -8.24 -4.21
N PRO A 41 2.44 -9.06 -3.29
CA PRO A 41 2.02 -10.41 -3.60
C PRO A 41 0.99 -10.44 -4.73
N THR A 42 1.02 -11.47 -5.57
CA THR A 42 0.09 -11.62 -6.71
C THR A 42 -1.38 -11.72 -6.28
N SER A 43 -1.64 -12.12 -5.03
CA SER A 43 -2.97 -12.12 -4.41
C SER A 43 -3.45 -10.73 -3.94
N GLY A 44 -2.59 -9.69 -4.00
CA GLY A 44 -2.89 -8.32 -3.59
C GLY A 44 -3.16 -7.40 -4.77
N ILE A 45 -3.78 -6.25 -4.50
CA ILE A 45 -4.17 -5.27 -5.53
C ILE A 45 -2.96 -4.55 -6.15
N TYR A 46 -1.81 -4.46 -5.48
CA TYR A 46 -0.63 -3.75 -5.99
C TYR A 46 -0.11 -4.39 -7.29
N TYR A 47 -0.13 -5.72 -7.36
CA TYR A 47 0.41 -6.43 -8.53
C TYR A 47 -0.36 -6.12 -9.83
N PRO A 48 -1.71 -6.27 -9.92
CA PRO A 48 -2.44 -5.92 -11.13
C PRO A 48 -2.37 -4.41 -11.45
N ILE A 49 -2.34 -3.53 -10.46
CA ILE A 49 -2.18 -2.09 -10.69
C ILE A 49 -0.77 -1.77 -11.22
N GLY A 50 0.28 -2.38 -10.68
CA GLY A 50 1.63 -2.25 -11.23
C GLY A 50 1.74 -2.76 -12.66
N GLY A 51 1.04 -3.85 -13.00
CA GLY A 51 0.90 -4.35 -14.37
C GLY A 51 0.23 -3.34 -15.31
N ALA A 52 -0.80 -2.62 -14.82
CA ALA A 52 -1.43 -1.55 -15.58
C ALA A 52 -0.48 -0.36 -15.81
N PHE A 53 0.30 0.04 -14.81
CA PHE A 53 1.35 1.06 -14.97
C PHE A 53 2.43 0.62 -15.95
N ALA A 54 2.89 -0.63 -15.86
CA ALA A 54 3.85 -1.17 -16.82
C ALA A 54 3.31 -1.10 -18.26
N THR A 55 2.03 -1.40 -18.46
CA THR A 55 1.37 -1.28 -19.76
C THR A 55 1.35 0.16 -20.28
N VAL A 56 0.97 1.11 -19.43
CA VAL A 56 0.90 2.54 -19.81
C VAL A 56 2.29 3.08 -20.16
N LEU A 57 3.30 2.79 -19.34
CA LEU A 57 4.67 3.21 -19.59
C LEU A 57 5.27 2.50 -20.81
N GLY A 58 4.96 1.21 -21.02
CA GLY A 58 5.36 0.47 -22.22
C GLY A 58 4.79 1.09 -23.50
N ASN A 59 3.52 1.51 -23.47
CA ASN A 59 2.90 2.23 -24.59
C ASN A 59 3.53 3.62 -24.82
N ALA A 60 4.13 4.20 -23.80
CA ALA A 60 4.91 5.44 -23.90
C ALA A 60 6.36 5.23 -24.38
N GLY A 61 6.77 3.98 -24.64
CA GLY A 61 8.06 3.61 -25.20
C GLY A 61 9.11 3.10 -24.22
N TYR A 62 8.81 3.00 -22.92
CA TYR A 62 9.73 2.44 -21.92
C TYR A 62 9.75 0.91 -21.96
N LYS A 63 10.87 0.30 -21.55
CA LYS A 63 10.93 -1.12 -21.24
C LYS A 63 10.48 -1.32 -19.79
N THR A 64 9.35 -1.98 -19.59
CA THR A 64 8.69 -2.01 -18.29
C THR A 64 8.44 -3.42 -17.78
N SER A 65 8.49 -3.59 -16.48
CA SER A 65 8.06 -4.81 -15.79
C SER A 65 7.38 -4.49 -14.46
N ALA A 66 6.40 -5.30 -14.08
CA ALA A 66 5.82 -5.30 -12.73
C ALA A 66 6.41 -6.48 -11.97
N GLN A 67 7.07 -6.21 -10.85
CA GLN A 67 7.71 -7.20 -10.00
C GLN A 67 6.83 -7.52 -8.80
N ALA A 68 6.54 -8.81 -8.58
CA ALA A 68 5.90 -9.27 -7.35
C ALA A 68 6.91 -9.22 -6.19
N THR A 69 6.48 -8.72 -5.04
CA THR A 69 7.29 -8.51 -3.84
C THR A 69 6.49 -8.80 -2.57
N GLY A 70 7.13 -8.66 -1.40
CA GLY A 70 6.45 -8.62 -0.10
C GLY A 70 5.69 -7.31 0.19
N ALA A 71 5.72 -6.34 -0.72
CA ALA A 71 5.11 -5.01 -0.68
C ALA A 71 5.96 -3.94 0.05
N SER A 72 5.34 -3.04 0.82
CA SER A 72 5.84 -1.68 1.11
C SER A 72 7.28 -1.59 1.60
N VAL A 73 7.69 -2.38 2.58
CA VAL A 73 9.06 -2.30 3.13
C VAL A 73 10.08 -2.81 2.13
N GLU A 74 9.81 -3.97 1.51
CA GLU A 74 10.67 -4.52 0.45
C GLU A 74 10.76 -3.56 -0.74
N ASN A 75 9.64 -2.98 -1.15
CA ASN A 75 9.57 -2.03 -2.27
C ASN A 75 10.44 -0.79 -2.04
N ILE A 76 10.40 -0.25 -0.84
CA ILE A 76 11.24 0.90 -0.45
C ILE A 76 12.71 0.51 -0.46
N ASN A 77 13.05 -0.69 0.01
CA ASN A 77 14.42 -1.19 -0.04
C ASN A 77 14.92 -1.37 -1.48
N LEU A 78 14.08 -1.90 -2.40
CA LEU A 78 14.42 -2.01 -3.83
C LEU A 78 14.67 -0.64 -4.47
N ILE A 79 13.83 0.37 -4.18
CA ILE A 79 14.07 1.75 -4.63
C ILE A 79 15.39 2.28 -4.08
N THR A 80 15.64 2.07 -2.80
CA THR A 80 16.87 2.55 -2.13
C THR A 80 18.12 1.90 -2.70
N ALA A 81 18.03 0.63 -3.08
CA ALA A 81 19.13 -0.11 -3.72
C ALA A 81 19.31 0.21 -5.22
N GLY A 82 18.37 0.94 -5.83
CA GLY A 82 18.36 1.18 -7.29
C GLY A 82 17.97 -0.06 -8.10
N GLU A 83 17.25 -0.99 -7.49
CA GLU A 83 16.77 -2.23 -8.13
C GLU A 83 15.34 -2.10 -8.68
N ALA A 84 14.67 -0.99 -8.38
CA ALA A 84 13.40 -0.58 -8.97
C ALA A 84 13.35 0.94 -9.14
N GLU A 85 12.71 1.42 -10.20
CA GLU A 85 12.53 2.84 -10.49
C GLU A 85 11.24 3.39 -9.89
N LEU A 86 10.22 2.54 -9.80
CA LEU A 86 8.92 2.89 -9.21
C LEU A 86 8.48 1.82 -8.20
N ALA A 87 7.72 2.22 -7.22
CA ALA A 87 7.15 1.30 -6.24
C ALA A 87 5.78 1.75 -5.77
N ILE A 88 4.91 0.78 -5.48
CA ILE A 88 3.66 1.03 -4.78
C ILE A 88 3.89 0.74 -3.29
N ALA A 89 3.68 1.74 -2.44
CA ALA A 89 3.93 1.61 -1.01
C ALA A 89 2.88 2.36 -0.18
N MET A 90 2.68 1.93 1.05
CA MET A 90 1.86 2.64 2.02
C MET A 90 2.59 3.88 2.54
N GLN A 91 1.84 4.94 2.78
CA GLN A 91 2.38 6.22 3.22
C GLN A 91 3.11 6.13 4.57
N ASP A 92 2.60 5.36 5.51
CA ASP A 92 3.22 5.14 6.82
C ASP A 92 4.60 4.48 6.70
N SER A 93 4.73 3.47 5.83
CA SER A 93 6.01 2.83 5.52
C SER A 93 7.01 3.82 4.88
N VAL A 94 6.52 4.66 3.95
CA VAL A 94 7.34 5.71 3.31
C VAL A 94 7.81 6.74 4.33
N MET A 95 6.94 7.16 5.27
CA MET A 95 7.28 8.09 6.34
C MET A 95 8.36 7.51 7.26
N GLN A 96 8.22 6.25 7.67
CA GLN A 96 9.23 5.57 8.48
C GLN A 96 10.59 5.52 7.78
N ALA A 97 10.59 5.21 6.48
CA ALA A 97 11.83 5.18 5.71
C ALA A 97 12.44 6.58 5.53
N TYR A 98 11.60 7.59 5.27
CA TYR A 98 12.06 8.97 5.09
C TYR A 98 12.71 9.53 6.37
N GLU A 99 12.14 9.21 7.53
CA GLU A 99 12.60 9.70 8.85
C GLU A 99 13.62 8.75 9.52
N GLY A 100 13.72 7.50 9.08
CA GLY A 100 14.67 6.52 9.61
C GLY A 100 14.27 5.95 10.96
N PHE A 101 13.07 5.41 11.08
CA PHE A 101 12.61 4.71 12.29
C PHE A 101 11.76 3.48 11.95
N GLY A 102 11.35 2.73 12.98
CA GLY A 102 10.51 1.54 12.82
C GLY A 102 11.21 0.42 12.05
N ALA A 103 10.75 0.13 10.84
CA ALA A 103 11.36 -0.88 9.97
C ALA A 103 12.65 -0.42 9.28
N PHE A 104 13.05 0.85 9.44
CA PHE A 104 14.19 1.46 8.75
C PHE A 104 15.13 2.11 9.76
N GLU A 105 16.41 1.73 9.73
CA GLU A 105 17.42 2.22 10.70
C GLU A 105 17.98 3.60 10.33
N THR A 106 17.92 3.97 9.07
CA THR A 106 18.52 5.22 8.57
C THR A 106 17.52 5.99 7.69
N PRO A 107 17.48 7.34 7.81
CA PRO A 107 16.64 8.16 6.96
C PRO A 107 16.99 8.03 5.47
N ASN A 108 15.97 7.89 4.64
CA ASN A 108 16.11 7.99 3.18
C ASN A 108 15.37 9.22 2.66
N THR A 109 16.04 10.36 2.66
CA THR A 109 15.49 11.64 2.22
C THR A 109 15.44 11.79 0.69
N GLU A 110 15.95 10.81 -0.07
CA GLU A 110 15.90 10.80 -1.55
C GLU A 110 14.58 10.24 -2.09
N LEU A 111 13.75 9.63 -1.25
CA LEU A 111 12.43 9.15 -1.66
C LEU A 111 11.54 10.30 -2.15
N ARG A 112 10.81 10.06 -3.23
CA ARG A 112 9.86 11.02 -3.81
C ARG A 112 8.52 10.35 -4.07
N ALA A 113 7.43 11.01 -3.67
CA ALA A 113 6.08 10.58 -3.99
C ALA A 113 5.69 11.09 -5.38
N ALA A 114 5.49 10.19 -6.33
CA ALA A 114 5.05 10.53 -7.67
C ALA A 114 3.54 10.86 -7.71
N MET A 115 2.73 10.08 -7.01
CA MET A 115 1.28 10.29 -6.93
C MET A 115 0.66 9.57 -5.71
N ARG A 116 -0.52 10.02 -5.32
CA ARG A 116 -1.39 9.31 -4.38
C ARG A 116 -2.41 8.49 -5.16
N LEU A 117 -2.55 7.20 -4.81
CA LEU A 117 -3.45 6.28 -5.52
C LEU A 117 -4.82 6.18 -4.82
N TRP A 118 -4.90 5.45 -3.72
CA TRP A 118 -6.14 5.25 -2.96
C TRP A 118 -5.87 5.09 -1.47
N PRO A 119 -6.88 5.26 -0.60
CA PRO A 119 -6.73 4.95 0.81
C PRO A 119 -6.72 3.44 1.02
N ASN A 120 -5.80 2.97 1.87
CA ASN A 120 -5.82 1.62 2.43
C ASN A 120 -6.39 1.67 3.84
N TYR A 121 -7.19 0.67 4.18
CA TYR A 121 -7.79 0.50 5.50
C TYR A 121 -7.21 -0.75 6.14
N VAL A 122 -6.78 -0.63 7.39
CA VAL A 122 -6.37 -1.78 8.17
C VAL A 122 -7.61 -2.51 8.66
N GLN A 123 -7.70 -3.78 8.35
CA GLN A 123 -8.81 -4.65 8.70
C GLN A 123 -8.26 -5.85 9.47
N LEU A 124 -8.84 -6.14 10.62
CA LEU A 124 -8.63 -7.39 11.34
C LEU A 124 -9.79 -8.31 11.01
N VAL A 125 -9.51 -9.39 10.29
CA VAL A 125 -10.51 -10.34 9.81
C VAL A 125 -10.44 -11.61 10.63
N THR A 126 -11.59 -12.11 11.05
CA THR A 126 -11.74 -13.37 11.78
C THR A 126 -13.02 -14.10 11.37
N THR A 127 -13.14 -15.37 11.70
CA THR A 127 -14.37 -16.14 11.49
C THR A 127 -15.22 -16.15 12.77
N ALA A 128 -16.55 -16.27 12.62
CA ALA A 128 -17.49 -16.16 13.73
C ALA A 128 -17.26 -17.19 14.87
N ASN A 129 -16.64 -18.34 14.55
CA ASN A 129 -16.41 -19.43 15.49
C ASN A 129 -15.16 -19.25 16.38
N THR A 130 -14.32 -18.25 16.12
CA THR A 130 -13.08 -18.01 16.90
C THR A 130 -13.35 -17.31 18.22
N GLY A 131 -14.48 -16.60 18.32
CA GLY A 131 -14.85 -15.79 19.49
C GLY A 131 -14.09 -14.46 19.60
N ILE A 132 -13.22 -14.11 18.64
CA ILE A 132 -12.46 -12.86 18.61
C ILE A 132 -13.42 -11.71 18.31
N LYS A 133 -13.40 -10.66 19.15
CA LYS A 133 -14.23 -9.45 19.01
C LYS A 133 -13.42 -8.15 19.15
N SER A 134 -12.19 -8.25 19.66
CA SER A 134 -11.29 -7.13 19.87
C SER A 134 -9.85 -7.54 19.57
N VAL A 135 -8.92 -6.57 19.58
CA VAL A 135 -7.49 -6.84 19.39
C VAL A 135 -6.92 -7.64 20.57
N GLU A 136 -7.39 -7.38 21.79
CA GLU A 136 -6.94 -8.08 22.99
C GLU A 136 -7.29 -9.59 22.97
N ASP A 137 -8.34 -9.96 22.23
CA ASP A 137 -8.73 -11.36 22.06
C ASP A 137 -7.75 -12.17 21.18
N LEU A 138 -6.78 -11.51 20.55
CA LEU A 138 -5.73 -12.17 19.78
C LEU A 138 -4.72 -12.91 20.65
N LYS A 139 -4.71 -12.68 21.96
CA LYS A 139 -3.82 -13.41 22.89
C LYS A 139 -4.04 -14.92 22.82
N GLY A 140 -2.94 -15.64 22.54
CA GLY A 140 -2.97 -17.10 22.40
C GLY A 140 -3.68 -17.59 21.11
N LYS A 141 -3.95 -16.72 20.15
CA LYS A 141 -4.54 -17.07 18.85
C LYS A 141 -3.48 -17.15 17.76
N ARG A 142 -3.77 -17.90 16.71
CA ARG A 142 -2.96 -17.97 15.49
C ARG A 142 -3.36 -16.81 14.58
N VAL A 143 -2.41 -15.90 14.34
CA VAL A 143 -2.68 -14.63 13.68
C VAL A 143 -1.76 -14.41 12.48
N GLY A 144 -2.35 -14.28 11.29
CA GLY A 144 -1.63 -13.86 10.08
C GLY A 144 -1.38 -12.35 10.13
N VAL A 145 -0.11 -11.94 10.19
CA VAL A 145 0.26 -10.53 10.33
C VAL A 145 0.67 -9.86 9.01
N GLY A 146 0.53 -10.54 7.90
CA GLY A 146 0.99 -10.10 6.59
C GLY A 146 2.28 -10.78 6.16
N ALA A 147 2.64 -10.63 4.88
CA ALA A 147 3.89 -11.16 4.36
C ALA A 147 5.10 -10.50 5.04
N PRO A 148 6.24 -11.17 5.12
CA PRO A 148 7.48 -10.55 5.60
C PRO A 148 7.79 -9.28 4.80
N ASN A 149 8.31 -8.25 5.46
CA ASN A 149 8.65 -6.96 4.85
C ASN A 149 7.47 -6.25 4.13
N SER A 150 6.24 -6.52 4.57
CA SER A 150 5.05 -5.84 4.07
C SER A 150 4.66 -4.66 4.96
N GLY A 151 3.93 -3.69 4.38
CA GLY A 151 3.30 -2.65 5.17
C GLY A 151 2.17 -3.17 6.06
N VAL A 152 1.56 -4.33 5.71
CA VAL A 152 0.54 -4.99 6.55
C VAL A 152 1.17 -5.48 7.84
N GLU A 153 2.32 -6.12 7.78
CA GLU A 153 3.07 -6.57 8.96
C GLU A 153 3.43 -5.39 9.86
N LEU A 154 3.89 -4.29 9.25
CA LEU A 154 4.16 -3.05 9.96
C LEU A 154 2.93 -2.52 10.71
N ASN A 155 1.77 -2.49 10.05
CA ASN A 155 0.50 -2.06 10.66
C ASN A 155 0.07 -3.01 11.79
N ALA A 156 0.21 -4.32 11.62
CA ALA A 156 -0.09 -5.30 12.65
C ALA A 156 0.76 -5.06 13.90
N ARG A 157 2.07 -4.86 13.73
CA ARG A 157 3.00 -4.54 14.83
C ARG A 157 2.60 -3.27 15.56
N MET A 158 2.33 -2.18 14.84
CA MET A 158 1.89 -0.92 15.43
C MET A 158 0.58 -1.07 16.22
N ILE A 159 -0.37 -1.89 15.74
CA ILE A 159 -1.62 -2.15 16.44
C ILE A 159 -1.37 -2.97 17.71
N TYR A 160 -0.56 -4.03 17.65
CA TYR A 160 -0.18 -4.79 18.84
C TYR A 160 0.43 -3.87 19.90
N GLU A 161 1.40 -3.03 19.53
CA GLU A 161 2.05 -2.08 20.42
C GLU A 161 1.06 -1.07 21.02
N ALA A 162 0.12 -0.54 20.22
CA ALA A 162 -0.90 0.40 20.68
C ALA A 162 -1.85 -0.20 21.75
N TYR A 163 -2.03 -1.52 21.74
CA TYR A 163 -2.79 -2.27 22.72
C TYR A 163 -1.92 -2.85 23.86
N GLY A 164 -0.63 -2.46 23.93
CA GLY A 164 0.31 -2.96 24.93
C GLY A 164 0.63 -4.43 24.78
N MET A 165 0.50 -4.96 23.57
CA MET A 165 0.79 -6.35 23.20
C MET A 165 2.06 -6.43 22.35
N THR A 166 2.63 -7.63 22.31
CA THR A 166 3.73 -7.97 21.41
C THR A 166 3.37 -9.24 20.63
N TYR A 167 4.16 -9.61 19.64
CA TYR A 167 3.95 -10.86 18.91
C TYR A 167 4.15 -12.12 19.76
N GLU A 168 4.76 -11.99 20.96
CA GLU A 168 4.87 -13.09 21.93
C GLU A 168 3.52 -13.42 22.59
N ASP A 169 2.54 -12.50 22.52
CA ASP A 169 1.19 -12.73 23.04
C ASP A 169 0.33 -13.63 22.13
N SER A 170 0.77 -13.94 20.90
CA SER A 170 0.02 -14.70 19.90
C SER A 170 0.92 -15.71 19.18
N GLU A 171 0.34 -16.70 18.51
CA GLU A 171 1.04 -17.54 17.53
C GLU A 171 1.01 -16.79 16.17
N VAL A 172 2.08 -16.06 15.86
CA VAL A 172 2.14 -15.18 14.69
C VAL A 172 2.69 -15.93 13.48
N ASP A 173 1.96 -15.82 12.36
CA ASP A 173 2.37 -16.31 11.04
C ASP A 173 2.51 -15.18 10.04
N TYR A 174 3.59 -15.21 9.26
CA TYR A 174 3.85 -14.24 8.19
C TYR A 174 3.26 -14.75 6.87
N LEU A 175 2.03 -14.35 6.58
CA LEU A 175 1.24 -14.87 5.48
C LEU A 175 0.82 -13.77 4.52
N SER A 176 0.88 -14.04 3.22
CA SER A 176 0.17 -13.25 2.22
C SER A 176 -1.35 -13.36 2.43
N TYR A 177 -2.15 -12.49 1.81
CA TYR A 177 -3.61 -12.54 1.93
C TYR A 177 -4.21 -13.88 1.48
N GLY A 178 -3.71 -14.41 0.35
CA GLY A 178 -4.16 -15.71 -0.16
C GLY A 178 -3.88 -16.85 0.83
N GLU A 179 -2.66 -16.91 1.36
CA GLU A 179 -2.26 -17.93 2.35
C GLU A 179 -3.08 -17.79 3.64
N ALA A 180 -3.27 -16.56 4.14
CA ALA A 180 -4.06 -16.32 5.33
C ALA A 180 -5.52 -16.78 5.17
N ILE A 181 -6.15 -16.46 4.03
CA ILE A 181 -7.52 -16.90 3.70
C ILE A 181 -7.61 -18.43 3.66
N ASP A 182 -6.66 -19.09 3.02
CA ASP A 182 -6.64 -20.54 2.91
C ASP A 182 -6.44 -21.20 4.27
N GLN A 183 -5.54 -20.69 5.09
CA GLN A 183 -5.34 -21.17 6.45
C GLN A 183 -6.57 -20.93 7.35
N MET A 184 -7.26 -19.78 7.21
CA MET A 184 -8.51 -19.52 7.94
C MET A 184 -9.61 -20.50 7.54
N LYS A 185 -9.78 -20.79 6.24
CA LYS A 185 -10.74 -21.78 5.75
C LYS A 185 -10.45 -23.18 6.28
N ASN A 186 -9.19 -23.52 6.44
CA ASN A 186 -8.74 -24.82 6.96
C ASN A 186 -8.70 -24.87 8.50
N GLY A 187 -9.04 -23.78 9.19
CA GLY A 187 -9.00 -23.71 10.66
C GLY A 187 -7.58 -23.70 11.24
N GLN A 188 -6.60 -23.30 10.44
CA GLN A 188 -5.19 -23.21 10.83
C GLN A 188 -4.77 -21.79 11.25
N CYS A 189 -5.58 -20.78 10.91
CA CYS A 189 -5.42 -19.37 11.30
C CYS A 189 -6.73 -18.87 11.88
N ASP A 190 -6.69 -18.15 12.98
CA ASP A 190 -7.87 -17.67 13.72
C ASP A 190 -8.26 -16.25 13.33
N ALA A 191 -7.27 -15.41 12.98
CA ALA A 191 -7.45 -14.05 12.52
C ALA A 191 -6.31 -13.62 11.58
N ALA A 192 -6.57 -12.64 10.74
CA ALA A 192 -5.54 -12.09 9.85
C ALA A 192 -5.68 -10.57 9.70
N PHE A 193 -4.54 -9.89 9.62
CA PHE A 193 -4.49 -8.49 9.22
C PHE A 193 -4.50 -8.36 7.70
N VAL A 194 -5.31 -7.45 7.20
CA VAL A 194 -5.41 -7.07 5.80
C VAL A 194 -5.42 -5.56 5.71
N THR A 195 -4.50 -4.97 4.93
CA THR A 195 -4.49 -3.53 4.69
C THR A 195 -4.68 -3.28 3.20
N SER A 196 -5.86 -2.85 2.82
CA SER A 196 -6.23 -2.65 1.42
C SER A 196 -7.40 -1.67 1.27
N GLY A 197 -7.80 -1.39 0.02
CA GLY A 197 -9.03 -0.66 -0.27
C GLY A 197 -10.30 -1.42 0.17
N LEU A 198 -11.43 -0.74 0.15
CA LEU A 198 -12.75 -1.32 0.42
C LEU A 198 -13.65 -1.18 -0.83
N PRO A 199 -14.34 -2.28 -1.25
CA PRO A 199 -14.18 -3.66 -0.77
C PRO A 199 -12.86 -4.26 -1.20
N ASN A 200 -12.38 -5.28 -0.47
CA ASN A 200 -11.29 -6.13 -0.91
C ASN A 200 -11.87 -7.36 -1.64
N SER A 201 -11.28 -7.75 -2.77
CA SER A 201 -11.73 -8.88 -3.59
C SER A 201 -11.39 -10.22 -2.98
#